data_199fb5436e1bfd425d2f6a4c5024ab4c
#
_entry.id   199fb5436e1bfd425d2f6a4c5024ab4c
#
_cell.length_a   1.000
_cell.length_b   1.000
_cell.length_c   1.000
_cell.angle_alpha   90.00
_cell.angle_beta   90.00
_cell.angle_gamma   90.00
#
_symmetry.space_group_name_H-M   'P 1'
#
loop_
_entity.id
_entity.type
_entity.pdbx_description
1 polymer ?
#
loop_
_entity_poly.entity_id
_entity_poly.type
_entity_poly.pdbx_seq_one_letter_code
_entity_poly.pdbx_strand_id
1 'polypeptide(L)'
;MTVRTIRGRSLAVLAGALLALAAPAFGADAPKGGNTLSLGGRAPAGGPLLTREQLRTCLGQQAALRTQGSDAQREQSELDASRQEIARLEAELQAKRGTVDATNEGAVDAFNAKLGQLKGKTEAFNEKLPVVNGRIDEYNAAQAKWQSDCGSRRYDEADYFAIQRGK
;
A
#
# COMPACT_ATOMS: atom_id res chain seq x y z
N MET A 1 25.93 21.97 28.70
CA MET A 1 25.28 22.57 27.54
C MET A 1 26.36 23.06 26.59
N THR A 2 26.66 22.32 25.52
CA THR A 2 27.71 22.66 24.57
C THR A 2 27.15 22.50 23.16
N VAL A 3 26.88 23.62 22.51
CA VAL A 3 26.39 23.76 21.15
C VAL A 3 27.57 23.51 20.19
N ARG A 4 27.49 22.47 19.37
CA ARG A 4 28.44 22.20 18.29
C ARG A 4 27.95 22.79 16.98
N THR A 5 28.58 23.83 16.56
CA THR A 5 28.46 24.50 15.26
C THR A 5 29.11 23.63 14.18
N ILE A 6 28.36 23.21 13.18
CA ILE A 6 28.89 22.52 11.98
C ILE A 6 29.04 23.56 10.88
N ARG A 7 30.31 23.84 10.53
CA ARG A 7 30.75 24.68 9.42
C ARG A 7 30.53 24.01 8.08
N GLY A 8 30.07 24.78 7.11
CA GLY A 8 29.90 24.42 5.73
C GLY A 8 31.19 24.07 4.99
N ARG A 9 31.08 23.23 3.99
CA ARG A 9 32.12 22.98 2.96
C ARG A 9 31.52 23.10 1.58
N SER A 10 31.90 24.15 0.99
CA SER A 10 32.22 24.55 -0.41
C SER A 10 31.90 23.57 -1.55
N LEU A 11 31.16 24.14 -2.49
CA LEU A 11 30.99 23.74 -3.87
C LEU A 11 32.36 23.55 -4.61
N ALA A 12 32.48 22.45 -5.33
CA ALA A 12 33.40 22.29 -6.43
C ALA A 12 32.60 22.01 -7.71
N VAL A 13 32.60 23.01 -8.58
CA VAL A 13 32.13 22.93 -9.97
C VAL A 13 33.22 22.24 -10.77
N LEU A 14 32.88 21.11 -11.41
CA LEU A 14 33.74 20.52 -12.47
C LEU A 14 32.94 20.51 -13.78
N ALA A 15 33.33 21.39 -14.66
CA ALA A 15 33.03 21.38 -16.09
C ALA A 15 33.84 20.27 -16.76
N GLY A 16 33.23 19.43 -17.58
CA GLY A 16 33.90 18.35 -18.27
C GLY A 16 33.15 17.81 -19.49
N ALA A 17 33.52 18.32 -20.67
CA ALA A 17 33.60 17.67 -21.98
C ALA A 17 32.39 16.90 -22.54
N LEU A 18 31.78 17.53 -23.55
CA LEU A 18 30.96 16.93 -24.61
C LEU A 18 31.83 15.98 -25.47
N LEU A 19 31.55 14.69 -25.38
CA LEU A 19 31.92 13.68 -26.36
C LEU A 19 30.68 13.27 -27.13
N ALA A 20 30.55 13.76 -28.34
CA ALA A 20 29.57 13.32 -29.32
C ALA A 20 29.94 11.90 -29.79
N LEU A 21 29.28 10.87 -29.32
CA LEU A 21 29.32 9.52 -29.87
C LEU A 21 28.15 9.35 -30.85
N ALA A 22 28.53 9.28 -32.14
CA ALA A 22 27.61 8.92 -33.22
C ALA A 22 27.08 7.49 -32.96
N ALA A 23 25.76 7.36 -32.70
CA ALA A 23 25.08 6.09 -32.61
C ALA A 23 24.80 5.56 -34.03
N PRO A 24 25.07 4.26 -34.31
CA PRO A 24 24.65 3.66 -35.56
C PRO A 24 23.12 3.56 -35.58
N ALA A 25 22.52 4.07 -36.64
CA ALA A 25 21.10 3.91 -36.95
C ALA A 25 20.84 2.44 -37.28
N PHE A 26 20.43 1.63 -36.29
CA PHE A 26 19.75 0.38 -36.54
C PHE A 26 18.33 0.72 -36.98
N GLY A 27 18.04 0.53 -38.25
CA GLY A 27 16.69 0.56 -38.78
C GLY A 27 15.86 -0.53 -38.08
N ALA A 28 15.06 -0.13 -37.12
CA ALA A 28 14.01 -0.98 -36.61
C ALA A 28 12.82 -0.83 -37.55
N ASP A 29 12.47 -1.89 -38.29
CA ASP A 29 11.19 -2.02 -38.96
C ASP A 29 10.08 -1.67 -37.96
N ALA A 30 9.40 -0.55 -38.22
CA ALA A 30 8.22 -0.17 -37.43
C ALA A 30 7.12 -1.20 -37.66
N PRO A 31 6.62 -1.89 -36.63
CA PRO A 31 5.48 -2.78 -36.79
C PRO A 31 4.27 -1.95 -37.21
N LYS A 32 3.57 -2.43 -38.24
CA LYS A 32 2.36 -1.86 -38.82
C LYS A 32 1.35 -1.52 -37.71
N GLY A 33 1.11 -0.25 -37.54
CA GLY A 33 0.00 0.51 -37.02
C GLY A 33 -1.09 -0.19 -36.20
N GLY A 34 -0.77 -0.72 -35.01
CA GLY A 34 -1.75 -0.91 -33.96
C GLY A 34 -1.52 0.17 -32.89
N ASN A 35 -2.58 0.76 -32.35
CA ASN A 35 -2.45 1.63 -31.19
C ASN A 35 -1.89 0.82 -30.04
N THR A 36 -0.71 1.22 -29.53
CA THR A 36 -0.13 0.58 -28.36
C THR A 36 -0.36 1.44 -27.13
N LEU A 37 -0.88 0.83 -26.08
CA LEU A 37 -1.15 1.44 -24.78
C LEU A 37 -0.16 0.86 -23.74
N SER A 38 -0.07 1.47 -22.58
CA SER A 38 0.74 0.95 -21.47
C SER A 38 -0.12 0.70 -20.24
N LEU A 39 0.15 -0.38 -19.50
CA LEU A 39 -0.44 -0.63 -18.20
C LEU A 39 0.12 0.36 -17.18
N GLY A 40 -0.76 0.91 -16.31
CA GLY A 40 -0.35 1.81 -15.23
C GLY A 40 -0.14 3.28 -15.60
N GLY A 41 -0.44 3.70 -16.84
CA GLY A 41 -0.49 5.12 -17.24
C GLY A 41 0.85 5.86 -17.28
N ARG A 42 2.00 5.19 -17.13
CA ARG A 42 3.34 5.75 -17.35
C ARG A 42 3.70 5.70 -18.83
N ALA A 43 4.63 6.57 -19.24
CA ALA A 43 5.19 6.56 -20.59
C ALA A 43 5.64 5.13 -20.95
N PRO A 44 5.36 4.65 -22.19
CA PRO A 44 5.66 3.29 -22.55
C PRO A 44 7.16 3.00 -22.38
N ALA A 45 7.47 1.97 -21.58
CA ALA A 45 8.82 1.44 -21.51
C ALA A 45 9.20 0.87 -22.89
N GLY A 46 10.43 1.10 -23.32
CA GLY A 46 10.99 0.39 -24.48
C GLY A 46 11.07 -1.10 -24.15
N GLY A 47 10.47 -1.96 -24.95
CA GLY A 47 10.50 -3.40 -24.74
C GLY A 47 9.45 -4.12 -25.58
N PRO A 48 9.48 -5.47 -25.64
CA PRO A 48 8.49 -6.23 -26.37
C PRO A 48 7.08 -5.99 -25.79
N LEU A 49 6.09 -6.01 -26.69
CA LEU A 49 4.68 -5.97 -26.31
C LEU A 49 4.32 -7.19 -25.47
N LEU A 50 3.39 -7.02 -24.54
CA LEU A 50 2.76 -8.16 -23.88
C LEU A 50 1.97 -8.97 -24.92
N THR A 51 2.09 -10.28 -24.87
CA THR A 51 1.15 -11.15 -25.60
C THR A 51 -0.25 -11.02 -24.99
N ARG A 52 -1.28 -11.42 -25.74
CA ARG A 52 -2.67 -11.43 -25.23
C ARG A 52 -2.80 -12.19 -23.91
N GLU A 53 -2.11 -13.33 -23.78
CA GLU A 53 -2.15 -14.14 -22.57
C GLU A 53 -1.47 -13.43 -21.39
N GLN A 54 -0.30 -12.84 -21.62
CA GLN A 54 0.39 -12.03 -20.60
C GLN A 54 -0.46 -10.83 -20.19
N LEU A 55 -1.09 -10.14 -21.14
CA LEU A 55 -1.97 -9.02 -20.85
C LEU A 55 -3.19 -9.46 -20.02
N ARG A 56 -3.80 -10.59 -20.34
CA ARG A 56 -4.92 -11.17 -19.57
C ARG A 56 -4.48 -11.45 -18.13
N THR A 57 -3.31 -12.03 -17.94
CA THR A 57 -2.73 -12.30 -16.61
C THR A 57 -2.51 -11.01 -15.84
N CYS A 58 -1.90 -10.00 -16.46
CA CYS A 58 -1.65 -8.70 -15.82
C CYS A 58 -2.95 -7.98 -15.42
N LEU A 59 -3.97 -8.01 -16.26
CA LEU A 59 -5.28 -7.42 -15.98
C LEU A 59 -5.99 -8.17 -14.84
N GLY A 60 -5.92 -9.51 -14.82
CA GLY A 60 -6.46 -10.32 -13.73
C GLY A 60 -5.78 -10.01 -12.39
N GLN A 61 -4.45 -9.93 -12.38
CA GLN A 61 -3.68 -9.55 -11.20
C GLN A 61 -4.02 -8.12 -10.74
N GLN A 62 -4.18 -7.17 -11.66
CA GLN A 62 -4.59 -5.80 -11.33
C GLN A 62 -5.97 -5.77 -10.67
N ALA A 63 -6.92 -6.56 -11.17
CA ALA A 63 -8.25 -6.67 -10.57
C ALA A 63 -8.17 -7.26 -9.14
N ALA A 64 -7.40 -8.33 -8.95
CA ALA A 64 -7.16 -8.93 -7.63
C ALA A 64 -6.53 -7.93 -6.65
N LEU A 65 -5.52 -7.16 -7.09
CA LEU A 65 -4.89 -6.13 -6.28
C LEU A 65 -5.85 -5.02 -5.85
N ARG A 66 -6.78 -4.62 -6.71
CA ARG A 66 -7.82 -3.64 -6.33
C ARG A 66 -8.70 -4.16 -5.18
N THR A 67 -9.10 -5.42 -5.26
CA THR A 67 -9.88 -6.06 -4.19
C THR A 67 -9.07 -6.16 -2.91
N GLN A 68 -7.85 -6.70 -2.97
CA GLN A 68 -6.97 -6.82 -1.81
C GLN A 68 -6.67 -5.46 -1.16
N GLY A 69 -6.44 -4.41 -1.97
CA GLY A 69 -6.21 -3.06 -1.47
C GLY A 69 -7.42 -2.48 -0.75
N SER A 70 -8.64 -2.69 -1.28
CA SER A 70 -9.86 -2.24 -0.60
C SER A 70 -10.14 -3.01 0.69
N ASP A 71 -9.85 -4.31 0.72
CA ASP A 71 -9.98 -5.13 1.92
C ASP A 71 -8.97 -4.73 2.98
N ALA A 72 -7.70 -4.53 2.62
CA ALA A 72 -6.66 -4.06 3.53
C ALA A 72 -7.01 -2.70 4.14
N GLN A 73 -7.53 -1.77 3.33
CA GLN A 73 -7.97 -0.45 3.79
C GLN A 73 -9.15 -0.55 4.78
N ARG A 74 -10.13 -1.41 4.49
CA ARG A 74 -11.26 -1.66 5.40
C ARG A 74 -10.77 -2.21 6.74
N GLU A 75 -9.92 -3.24 6.71
CA GLU A 75 -9.39 -3.87 7.93
C GLU A 75 -8.53 -2.91 8.75
N GLN A 76 -7.74 -2.06 8.11
CA GLN A 76 -6.99 -0.99 8.77
C GLN A 76 -7.95 -0.02 9.48
N SER A 77 -9.03 0.39 8.81
CA SER A 77 -10.03 1.29 9.40
C SER A 77 -10.74 0.65 10.61
N GLU A 78 -11.00 -0.66 10.56
CA GLU A 78 -11.56 -1.40 11.69
C GLU A 78 -10.59 -1.47 12.88
N LEU A 79 -9.30 -1.65 12.63
CA LEU A 79 -8.27 -1.60 13.68
C LEU A 79 -8.18 -0.21 14.32
N ASP A 80 -8.23 0.84 13.51
CA ASP A 80 -8.19 2.22 14.02
C ASP A 80 -9.43 2.54 14.86
N ALA A 81 -10.61 2.09 14.45
CA ALA A 81 -11.84 2.20 15.24
C ALA A 81 -11.73 1.44 16.57
N SER A 82 -11.19 0.22 16.54
CA SER A 82 -10.97 -0.59 17.75
C SER A 82 -9.98 0.09 18.71
N ARG A 83 -8.90 0.67 18.21
CA ARG A 83 -7.93 1.44 19.00
C ARG A 83 -8.57 2.65 19.66
N GLN A 84 -9.40 3.39 18.94
CA GLN A 84 -10.13 4.55 19.49
C GLN A 84 -11.11 4.12 20.59
N GLU A 85 -11.80 3.02 20.41
CA GLU A 85 -12.73 2.47 21.42
C GLU A 85 -11.98 2.06 22.70
N ILE A 86 -10.83 1.38 22.57
CA ILE A 86 -9.95 1.02 23.68
C ILE A 86 -9.54 2.27 24.42
N ALA A 87 -9.01 3.28 23.72
CA ALA A 87 -8.57 4.54 24.33
C ALA A 87 -9.71 5.27 25.06
N ARG A 88 -10.93 5.24 24.50
CA ARG A 88 -12.12 5.82 25.15
C ARG A 88 -12.46 5.08 26.45
N LEU A 89 -12.45 3.76 26.45
CA LEU A 89 -12.71 2.96 27.66
C LEU A 89 -11.64 3.17 28.72
N GLU A 90 -10.38 3.26 28.34
CA GLU A 90 -9.27 3.58 29.25
C GLU A 90 -9.47 4.94 29.91
N ALA A 91 -9.81 5.97 29.12
CA ALA A 91 -10.08 7.31 29.65
C ALA A 91 -11.29 7.33 30.61
N GLU A 92 -12.38 6.64 30.27
CA GLU A 92 -13.55 6.51 31.13
C GLU A 92 -13.21 5.82 32.47
N LEU A 93 -12.45 4.72 32.41
CA LEU A 93 -12.03 3.99 33.62
C LEU A 93 -11.08 4.80 34.47
N GLN A 94 -10.14 5.52 33.86
CA GLN A 94 -9.23 6.41 34.57
C GLN A 94 -10.01 7.53 35.30
N ALA A 95 -10.98 8.15 34.63
CA ALA A 95 -11.79 9.20 35.23
C ALA A 95 -12.65 8.68 36.43
N LYS A 96 -13.11 7.44 36.36
CA LYS A 96 -13.93 6.82 37.39
C LYS A 96 -13.13 6.25 38.56
N ARG A 97 -11.87 5.89 38.37
CA ARG A 97 -11.05 5.15 39.35
C ARG A 97 -11.03 5.78 40.74
N GLY A 98 -11.04 7.13 40.83
CA GLY A 98 -11.04 7.85 42.10
C GLY A 98 -12.41 8.21 42.66
N THR A 99 -13.49 7.91 41.93
CA THR A 99 -14.86 8.35 42.26
C THR A 99 -15.85 7.18 42.43
N VAL A 100 -15.42 5.94 42.24
CA VAL A 100 -16.26 4.76 42.51
C VAL A 100 -16.49 4.65 44.02
N ASP A 101 -17.76 4.68 44.45
CA ASP A 101 -18.12 4.41 45.82
C ASP A 101 -17.93 2.91 46.13
N ALA A 102 -16.88 2.61 46.89
CA ALA A 102 -16.53 1.24 47.27
C ALA A 102 -17.59 0.56 48.17
N THR A 103 -18.48 1.34 48.75
CA THR A 103 -19.59 0.80 49.59
C THR A 103 -20.82 0.49 48.77
N ASN A 104 -20.89 0.94 47.53
CA ASN A 104 -21.98 0.63 46.59
C ASN A 104 -21.57 -0.54 45.70
N GLU A 105 -22.06 -1.73 45.99
CA GLU A 105 -21.77 -2.98 45.28
C GLU A 105 -22.09 -2.86 43.76
N GLY A 106 -23.23 -2.25 43.39
CA GLY A 106 -23.59 -2.05 42.00
C GLY A 106 -22.62 -1.11 41.22
N ALA A 107 -22.05 -0.12 41.90
CA ALA A 107 -21.04 0.78 41.29
C ALA A 107 -19.70 0.04 41.07
N VAL A 108 -19.32 -0.81 42.02
CA VAL A 108 -18.12 -1.65 41.94
C VAL A 108 -18.24 -2.66 40.78
N ASP A 109 -19.39 -3.34 40.71
CA ASP A 109 -19.70 -4.33 39.66
C ASP A 109 -19.70 -3.68 38.27
N ALA A 110 -20.30 -2.51 38.12
CA ALA A 110 -20.32 -1.78 36.85
C ALA A 110 -18.90 -1.34 36.42
N PHE A 111 -18.06 -0.97 37.39
CA PHE A 111 -16.64 -0.64 37.09
C PHE A 111 -15.84 -1.88 36.66
N ASN A 112 -16.01 -3.00 37.39
CA ASN A 112 -15.34 -4.26 37.07
C ASN A 112 -15.79 -4.81 35.70
N ALA A 113 -17.08 -4.70 35.35
CA ALA A 113 -17.59 -5.06 34.04
C ALA A 113 -16.93 -4.29 32.90
N LYS A 114 -16.71 -2.97 33.10
CA LYS A 114 -15.96 -2.15 32.13
C LYS A 114 -14.50 -2.54 32.02
N LEU A 115 -13.84 -2.90 33.12
CA LEU A 115 -12.49 -3.46 33.10
C LEU A 115 -12.43 -4.75 32.28
N GLY A 116 -13.41 -5.64 32.44
CA GLY A 116 -13.54 -6.86 31.64
C GLY A 116 -13.73 -6.56 30.17
N GLN A 117 -14.55 -5.57 29.81
CA GLN A 117 -14.72 -5.12 28.42
C GLN A 117 -13.42 -4.57 27.82
N LEU A 118 -12.70 -3.73 28.54
CA LEU A 118 -11.40 -3.20 28.10
C LEU A 118 -10.42 -4.33 27.82
N LYS A 119 -10.29 -5.27 28.76
CA LYS A 119 -9.42 -6.43 28.61
C LYS A 119 -9.77 -7.22 27.35
N GLY A 120 -11.03 -7.62 27.15
CA GLY A 120 -11.45 -8.39 25.99
C GLY A 120 -11.23 -7.66 24.66
N LYS A 121 -11.50 -6.33 24.61
CA LYS A 121 -11.23 -5.54 23.41
C LYS A 121 -9.73 -5.42 23.11
N THR A 122 -8.90 -5.27 24.12
CA THR A 122 -7.43 -5.22 23.95
C THR A 122 -6.87 -6.55 23.46
N GLU A 123 -7.36 -7.67 23.99
CA GLU A 123 -6.98 -9.01 23.53
C GLU A 123 -7.36 -9.21 22.07
N ALA A 124 -8.61 -8.94 21.71
CA ALA A 124 -9.10 -9.05 20.33
C ALA A 124 -8.32 -8.14 19.34
N PHE A 125 -7.98 -6.92 19.78
CA PHE A 125 -7.14 -6.02 18.98
C PHE A 125 -5.74 -6.60 18.74
N ASN A 126 -5.10 -7.11 19.80
CA ASN A 126 -3.75 -7.68 19.72
C ASN A 126 -3.70 -8.95 18.86
N GLU A 127 -4.76 -9.76 18.86
CA GLU A 127 -4.87 -10.93 17.98
C GLU A 127 -5.06 -10.52 16.51
N LYS A 128 -5.89 -9.50 16.26
CA LYS A 128 -6.21 -9.03 14.89
C LYS A 128 -5.04 -8.28 14.24
N LEU A 129 -4.27 -7.53 15.03
CA LEU A 129 -3.20 -6.65 14.54
C LEU A 129 -2.16 -7.37 13.65
N PRO A 130 -1.54 -8.50 14.06
CA PRO A 130 -0.57 -9.19 13.22
C PRO A 130 -1.20 -9.77 11.94
N VAL A 131 -2.45 -10.19 11.98
CA VAL A 131 -3.17 -10.72 10.81
C VAL A 131 -3.35 -9.62 9.76
N VAL A 132 -3.81 -8.44 10.16
CA VAL A 132 -3.99 -7.30 9.25
C VAL A 132 -2.65 -6.82 8.70
N ASN A 133 -1.62 -6.71 9.55
CA ASN A 133 -0.29 -6.35 9.10
C ASN A 133 0.25 -7.35 8.06
N GLY A 134 0.09 -8.65 8.28
CA GLY A 134 0.48 -9.68 7.33
C GLY A 134 -0.22 -9.53 5.97
N ARG A 135 -1.51 -9.23 5.94
CA ARG A 135 -2.27 -8.98 4.70
C ARG A 135 -1.80 -7.72 3.97
N ILE A 136 -1.47 -6.67 4.71
CA ILE A 136 -0.90 -5.45 4.13
C ILE A 136 0.46 -5.75 3.49
N ASP A 137 1.31 -6.52 4.14
CA ASP A 137 2.61 -6.93 3.61
C ASP A 137 2.46 -7.79 2.35
N GLU A 138 1.53 -8.75 2.35
CA GLU A 138 1.19 -9.56 1.17
C GLU A 138 0.69 -8.69 0.01
N TYR A 139 -0.20 -7.74 0.27
CA TYR A 139 -0.67 -6.79 -0.73
C TYR A 139 0.48 -5.94 -1.31
N ASN A 140 1.35 -5.40 -0.47
CA ASN A 140 2.49 -4.59 -0.89
C ASN A 140 3.47 -5.42 -1.75
N ALA A 141 3.75 -6.66 -1.36
CA ALA A 141 4.59 -7.57 -2.14
C ALA A 141 3.97 -7.91 -3.49
N ALA A 142 2.67 -8.21 -3.53
CA ALA A 142 1.94 -8.48 -4.76
C ALA A 142 1.89 -7.26 -5.69
N GLN A 143 1.71 -6.05 -5.13
CA GLN A 143 1.74 -4.81 -5.88
C GLN A 143 3.13 -4.54 -6.49
N ALA A 144 4.20 -4.74 -5.71
CA ALA A 144 5.57 -4.58 -6.19
C ALA A 144 5.88 -5.56 -7.32
N LYS A 145 5.44 -6.81 -7.19
CA LYS A 145 5.58 -7.82 -8.22
C LYS A 145 4.82 -7.45 -9.48
N TRP A 146 3.57 -7.04 -9.36
CA TRP A 146 2.78 -6.59 -10.52
C TRP A 146 3.43 -5.38 -11.21
N GLN A 147 3.94 -4.44 -10.44
CA GLN A 147 4.62 -3.27 -11.00
C GLN A 147 5.88 -3.67 -11.78
N SER A 148 6.64 -4.67 -11.31
CA SER A 148 7.81 -5.21 -12.00
C SER A 148 7.42 -5.95 -13.29
N ASP A 149 6.42 -6.80 -13.24
CA ASP A 149 6.09 -7.73 -14.33
C ASP A 149 5.18 -7.10 -15.38
N CYS A 150 4.26 -6.24 -14.97
CA CYS A 150 3.18 -5.68 -15.77
C CYS A 150 3.22 -4.16 -15.89
N GLY A 151 3.72 -3.47 -14.84
CA GLY A 151 3.73 -2.02 -14.80
C GLY A 151 4.55 -1.42 -15.95
N SER A 152 3.99 -0.41 -16.62
CA SER A 152 4.62 0.27 -17.76
C SER A 152 4.88 -0.62 -19.00
N ARG A 153 4.41 -1.87 -19.01
CA ARG A 153 4.52 -2.75 -20.19
C ARG A 153 3.52 -2.31 -21.26
N ARG A 154 3.99 -2.35 -22.51
CA ARG A 154 3.18 -2.03 -23.69
C ARG A 154 2.34 -3.22 -24.09
N TYR A 155 1.15 -2.96 -24.64
CA TYR A 155 0.24 -3.98 -25.17
C TYR A 155 -0.52 -3.47 -26.40
N ASP A 156 -1.04 -4.39 -27.18
CA ASP A 156 -1.88 -4.08 -28.32
C ASP A 156 -3.31 -3.75 -27.86
N GLU A 157 -3.86 -2.63 -28.34
CA GLU A 157 -5.21 -2.18 -27.99
C GLU A 157 -6.29 -3.17 -28.39
N ALA A 158 -6.13 -3.85 -29.56
CA ALA A 158 -7.08 -4.85 -30.02
C ALA A 158 -7.11 -6.07 -29.09
N ASP A 159 -5.96 -6.48 -28.54
CA ASP A 159 -5.88 -7.54 -27.53
C ASP A 159 -6.58 -7.17 -26.24
N TYR A 160 -6.42 -5.92 -25.78
CA TYR A 160 -7.14 -5.43 -24.61
C TYR A 160 -8.66 -5.51 -24.80
N PHE A 161 -9.19 -5.00 -25.92
CA PHE A 161 -10.61 -5.07 -26.19
C PHE A 161 -11.13 -6.49 -26.44
N ALA A 162 -10.29 -7.38 -26.99
CA ALA A 162 -10.65 -8.78 -27.12
C ALA A 162 -10.84 -9.44 -25.74
N ILE A 163 -9.92 -9.18 -24.80
CA ILE A 163 -10.01 -9.70 -23.43
C ILE A 163 -11.25 -9.13 -22.71
N GLN A 164 -11.53 -7.84 -22.86
CA GLN A 164 -12.71 -7.22 -22.24
C GLN A 164 -14.03 -7.80 -22.76
N ARG A 165 -14.07 -8.26 -24.01
CA ARG A 165 -15.24 -8.95 -24.62
C ARG A 165 -15.29 -10.45 -24.36
N GLY A 166 -14.38 -11.01 -23.56
CA GLY A 166 -14.34 -12.43 -23.24
C GLY A 166 -13.84 -13.32 -24.37
N LYS A 167 -13.04 -12.77 -25.31
CA LYS A 167 -12.46 -13.49 -26.45
C LYS A 167 -10.99 -13.81 -26.27
#